data_ff4371ae2f5ffa6d00ef2c6e1e60987f
#
_entry.id   ff4371ae2f5ffa6d00ef2c6e1e60987f
#
_cell.length_a   1.000
_cell.length_b   1.000
_cell.length_c   1.000
_cell.angle_alpha   90.00
_cell.angle_beta   90.00
_cell.angle_gamma   90.00
#
_symmetry.space_group_name_H-M   'P 1'
#
loop_
_entity.id
_entity.type
_entity.pdbx_description
1 polymer ?
#
loop_
_entity_poly.entity_id
_entity_poly.type
_entity_poly.pdbx_seq_one_letter_code
_entity_poly.pdbx_strand_id
1 'polypeptide(L)'
;MTFKELIKSNIPRSILIIGLYILYAITGALGEYLFKNSLNNILKGNFNGYIYWTFVQAAMEIGAAVLLPIATIALTRQSQNYLHQIRSDIMKHYYNSGNDEKVSKIQNELTDNLKLLTTNFLTPWVSILSGILEIFISVGILLKMNWTLVLVSAILLGINFLLPKIMEKKTAKATKEVNAKNEKLLSVIEHWLGGLQELRRFSAYGRLRKQLHQASDDYTKASKKSCKYNTISYLFNGWGNSLAQIGLDFFAGILFLNRSISFGEFAVAGSFGFAVFSAIWEITSAITQIKSTKELRQEIFELRRNEKRTAKVNAYGVSVKDLKISYDQGETISYPDFTIKAGEKVLLTGDSGTGKSTLFKVLLGKLKAQSGTITYLDKNNQPLENATIGYLPQDPIVFPVSIKENITMFTKKLEQQVLNVVNKVQLSTDLAKMPAGINTVVDLKNENLSGGQRQKIVLARSEIHQQPFVLMDEVTSAIDQKATEKIVDELLKTDQTVLMIAHNFTPELKAKFDHEIKLEKKGGHK
;
A
#
# COMPACT_ATOMS: atom_id res chain seq x y z
N MET A 1 -2.81 -7.54 -11.32
CA MET A 1 -2.74 -8.68 -10.37
C MET A 1 -3.79 -9.70 -10.72
N THR A 2 -3.41 -10.97 -10.95
CA THR A 2 -4.31 -12.04 -11.36
C THR A 2 -4.08 -13.31 -10.52
N PHE A 3 -5.12 -14.15 -10.38
CA PHE A 3 -4.98 -15.44 -9.70
C PHE A 3 -3.97 -16.37 -10.40
N LYS A 4 -3.88 -16.27 -11.72
CA LYS A 4 -2.88 -17.00 -12.51
C LYS A 4 -1.44 -16.67 -12.10
N GLU A 5 -1.16 -15.43 -11.71
CA GLU A 5 0.18 -15.03 -11.21
C GLU A 5 0.47 -15.68 -9.86
N LEU A 6 -0.53 -15.76 -8.96
CA LEU A 6 -0.37 -16.47 -7.68
C LEU A 6 -0.02 -17.95 -7.89
N ILE A 7 -0.74 -18.63 -8.79
CA ILE A 7 -0.45 -20.04 -9.12
C ILE A 7 0.96 -20.18 -9.68
N LYS A 8 1.35 -19.31 -10.60
CA LYS A 8 2.67 -19.35 -11.25
C LYS A 8 3.83 -18.99 -10.31
N SER A 9 3.58 -18.28 -9.21
CA SER A 9 4.62 -17.92 -8.25
C SER A 9 5.30 -19.14 -7.61
N ASN A 10 4.58 -20.26 -7.48
CA ASN A 10 5.13 -21.55 -7.05
C ASN A 10 4.19 -22.69 -7.49
N ILE A 11 4.40 -23.21 -8.68
CA ILE A 11 3.53 -24.25 -9.27
C ILE A 11 3.46 -25.52 -8.43
N PRO A 12 4.57 -26.13 -7.93
CA PRO A 12 4.49 -27.35 -7.11
C PRO A 12 3.64 -27.15 -5.85
N ARG A 13 3.80 -26.00 -5.17
CA ARG A 13 3.01 -25.69 -3.98
C ARG A 13 1.53 -25.45 -4.32
N SER A 14 1.24 -24.82 -5.45
CA SER A 14 -0.16 -24.63 -5.91
C SER A 14 -0.85 -25.96 -6.16
N ILE A 15 -0.18 -26.91 -6.77
CA ILE A 15 -0.70 -28.28 -6.99
C ILE A 15 -0.96 -28.96 -5.64
N LEU A 16 -0.03 -28.87 -4.70
CA LEU A 16 -0.20 -29.42 -3.35
C LEU A 16 -1.40 -28.81 -2.64
N ILE A 17 -1.57 -27.47 -2.69
CA ILE A 17 -2.68 -26.75 -2.07
C ILE A 17 -4.01 -27.23 -2.66
N ILE A 18 -4.12 -27.25 -4.00
CA ILE A 18 -5.33 -27.73 -4.67
C ILE A 18 -5.63 -29.18 -4.28
N GLY A 19 -4.62 -30.05 -4.30
CA GLY A 19 -4.75 -31.44 -3.90
C GLY A 19 -5.24 -31.62 -2.44
N LEU A 20 -4.74 -30.80 -1.50
CA LEU A 20 -5.17 -30.81 -0.11
C LEU A 20 -6.62 -30.35 0.04
N TYR A 21 -7.07 -29.30 -0.69
CA TYR A 21 -8.47 -28.88 -0.68
C TYR A 21 -9.40 -29.90 -1.30
N ILE A 22 -8.99 -30.57 -2.38
CA ILE A 22 -9.75 -31.69 -2.98
C ILE A 22 -9.88 -32.84 -1.97
N LEU A 23 -8.78 -33.23 -1.33
CA LEU A 23 -8.78 -34.32 -0.35
C LEU A 23 -9.63 -33.96 0.87
N TYR A 24 -9.56 -32.72 1.36
CA TYR A 24 -10.42 -32.19 2.41
C TYR A 24 -11.91 -32.30 2.04
N ALA A 25 -12.29 -31.83 0.85
CA ALA A 25 -13.69 -31.87 0.41
C ALA A 25 -14.21 -33.32 0.27
N ILE A 26 -13.39 -34.22 -0.29
CA ILE A 26 -13.74 -35.62 -0.44
C ILE A 26 -13.89 -36.31 0.93
N THR A 27 -12.93 -36.14 1.85
CA THR A 27 -12.96 -36.79 3.16
C THR A 27 -14.14 -36.30 3.99
N GLY A 28 -14.45 -35.00 4.01
CA GLY A 28 -15.61 -34.46 4.71
C GLY A 28 -16.94 -35.01 4.16
N ALA A 29 -17.14 -34.92 2.85
CA ALA A 29 -18.38 -35.41 2.22
C ALA A 29 -18.54 -36.93 2.33
N LEU A 30 -17.45 -37.71 2.26
CA LEU A 30 -17.50 -39.15 2.46
C LEU A 30 -17.83 -39.51 3.93
N GLY A 31 -17.29 -38.78 4.90
CA GLY A 31 -17.63 -38.98 6.31
C GLY A 31 -19.12 -38.82 6.54
N GLU A 32 -19.71 -37.73 6.06
CA GLU A 32 -21.16 -37.49 6.15
C GLU A 32 -22.00 -38.54 5.39
N TYR A 33 -21.59 -38.91 4.17
CA TYR A 33 -22.26 -39.96 3.40
C TYR A 33 -22.22 -41.33 4.06
N LEU A 34 -21.10 -41.71 4.70
CA LEU A 34 -20.92 -43.01 5.38
C LEU A 34 -21.71 -43.07 6.69
N PHE A 35 -22.09 -41.95 7.28
CA PHE A 35 -22.97 -41.89 8.45
C PHE A 35 -24.32 -42.57 8.20
N LYS A 36 -24.84 -42.57 6.96
CA LYS A 36 -26.02 -43.32 6.59
C LYS A 36 -25.95 -44.80 6.96
N ASN A 37 -24.75 -45.41 6.85
CA ASN A 37 -24.56 -46.81 7.18
C ASN A 37 -24.67 -47.06 8.70
N SER A 38 -24.18 -46.12 9.50
CA SER A 38 -24.36 -46.15 10.96
C SER A 38 -25.84 -46.16 11.32
N LEU A 39 -26.62 -45.23 10.76
CA LEU A 39 -28.06 -45.13 11.00
C LEU A 39 -28.84 -46.35 10.50
N ASN A 40 -28.51 -46.90 9.34
CA ASN A 40 -29.14 -48.09 8.81
C ASN A 40 -28.86 -49.36 9.70
N ASN A 41 -27.69 -49.45 10.35
CA ASN A 41 -27.34 -50.52 11.27
C ASN A 41 -28.09 -50.39 12.59
N ILE A 42 -28.39 -49.17 13.09
CA ILE A 42 -29.26 -48.97 14.26
C ILE A 42 -30.63 -49.57 14.01
N LEU A 43 -31.27 -49.29 12.90
CA LEU A 43 -32.60 -49.81 12.56
C LEU A 43 -32.63 -51.35 12.44
N LYS A 44 -31.49 -51.94 12.07
CA LYS A 44 -31.35 -53.40 11.97
C LYS A 44 -31.00 -54.08 13.33
N GLY A 45 -30.84 -53.30 14.40
CA GLY A 45 -30.37 -53.78 15.69
C GLY A 45 -28.91 -54.29 15.69
N ASN A 46 -28.13 -53.96 14.65
CA ASN A 46 -26.73 -54.39 14.54
C ASN A 46 -25.80 -53.39 15.22
N PHE A 47 -25.57 -53.59 16.52
CA PHE A 47 -24.75 -52.69 17.33
C PHE A 47 -23.27 -52.62 16.88
N ASN A 48 -22.68 -53.75 16.50
CA ASN A 48 -21.30 -53.81 16.04
C ASN A 48 -21.13 -53.03 14.70
N GLY A 49 -22.07 -53.16 13.78
CA GLY A 49 -22.10 -52.41 12.54
C GLY A 49 -22.25 -50.90 12.77
N TYR A 50 -23.09 -50.52 13.74
CA TYR A 50 -23.26 -49.13 14.15
C TYR A 50 -21.93 -48.53 14.65
N ILE A 51 -21.28 -49.21 15.61
CA ILE A 51 -19.99 -48.75 16.16
C ILE A 51 -18.95 -48.61 15.05
N TYR A 52 -18.79 -49.64 14.22
CA TYR A 52 -17.81 -49.63 13.12
C TYR A 52 -17.97 -48.43 12.21
N TRP A 53 -19.18 -48.18 11.68
CA TRP A 53 -19.42 -47.08 10.75
C TRP A 53 -19.34 -45.72 11.42
N THR A 54 -19.65 -45.58 12.70
CA THR A 54 -19.47 -44.36 13.49
C THR A 54 -17.97 -44.05 13.65
N PHE A 55 -17.12 -45.03 13.91
CA PHE A 55 -15.67 -44.82 13.95
C PHE A 55 -15.10 -44.47 12.59
N VAL A 56 -15.59 -45.08 11.51
CA VAL A 56 -15.16 -44.71 10.13
C VAL A 56 -15.53 -43.28 9.81
N GLN A 57 -16.76 -42.84 10.11
CA GLN A 57 -17.18 -41.44 9.97
C GLN A 57 -16.27 -40.52 10.78
N ALA A 58 -16.07 -40.77 12.06
CA ALA A 58 -15.23 -39.94 12.93
C ALA A 58 -13.79 -39.85 12.41
N ALA A 59 -13.21 -40.94 11.89
CA ALA A 59 -11.88 -40.93 11.30
C ALA A 59 -11.81 -40.03 10.04
N MET A 60 -12.85 -40.04 9.20
CA MET A 60 -12.95 -39.18 8.02
C MET A 60 -13.08 -37.71 8.41
N GLU A 61 -13.95 -37.38 9.40
CA GLU A 61 -14.13 -36.02 9.88
C GLU A 61 -12.86 -35.44 10.54
N ILE A 62 -12.17 -36.25 11.37
CA ILE A 62 -10.88 -35.88 11.96
C ILE A 62 -9.84 -35.67 10.85
N GLY A 63 -9.81 -36.56 9.85
CA GLY A 63 -8.95 -36.38 8.68
C GLY A 63 -9.20 -35.07 7.97
N ALA A 64 -10.46 -34.73 7.71
CA ALA A 64 -10.83 -33.44 7.12
C ALA A 64 -10.43 -32.25 8.01
N ALA A 65 -10.66 -32.34 9.33
CA ALA A 65 -10.29 -31.29 10.29
C ALA A 65 -8.78 -31.02 10.36
N VAL A 66 -7.94 -32.01 10.05
CA VAL A 66 -6.47 -31.87 9.97
C VAL A 66 -6.05 -31.33 8.61
N LEU A 67 -6.68 -31.75 7.52
CA LEU A 67 -6.31 -31.34 6.17
C LEU A 67 -6.55 -29.85 5.90
N LEU A 68 -7.64 -29.29 6.40
CA LEU A 68 -8.00 -27.88 6.18
C LEU A 68 -6.97 -26.89 6.74
N PRO A 69 -6.51 -26.98 8.00
CA PRO A 69 -5.45 -26.13 8.51
C PRO A 69 -4.14 -26.26 7.73
N ILE A 70 -3.75 -27.47 7.33
CA ILE A 70 -2.53 -27.70 6.54
C ILE A 70 -2.63 -27.00 5.18
N ALA A 71 -3.75 -27.15 4.47
CA ALA A 71 -4.02 -26.47 3.21
C ALA A 71 -3.99 -24.94 3.36
N THR A 72 -4.62 -24.44 4.43
CA THR A 72 -4.68 -23.01 4.74
C THR A 72 -3.31 -22.43 5.06
N ILE A 73 -2.48 -23.12 5.84
CA ILE A 73 -1.08 -22.70 6.13
C ILE A 73 -0.26 -22.66 4.84
N ALA A 74 -0.36 -23.69 4.00
CA ALA A 74 0.36 -23.75 2.73
C ALA A 74 -0.04 -22.59 1.78
N LEU A 75 -1.34 -22.29 1.69
CA LEU A 75 -1.87 -21.17 0.92
C LEU A 75 -1.41 -19.81 1.47
N THR A 76 -1.50 -19.64 2.79
CA THR A 76 -1.08 -18.39 3.46
C THR A 76 0.40 -18.12 3.17
N ARG A 77 1.25 -19.13 3.31
CA ARG A 77 2.68 -19.02 2.99
C ARG A 77 2.92 -18.62 1.54
N GLN A 78 2.18 -19.19 0.59
CA GLN A 78 2.31 -18.84 -0.83
C GLN A 78 1.82 -17.42 -1.09
N SER A 79 0.69 -17.02 -0.52
CA SER A 79 0.13 -15.68 -0.63
C SER A 79 1.08 -14.63 -0.07
N GLN A 80 1.69 -14.86 1.10
CA GLN A 80 2.65 -13.94 1.69
C GLN A 80 3.93 -13.80 0.85
N ASN A 81 4.45 -14.89 0.29
CA ASN A 81 5.59 -14.82 -0.62
C ASN A 81 5.27 -14.01 -1.88
N TYR A 82 4.08 -14.19 -2.44
CA TYR A 82 3.61 -13.43 -3.59
C TYR A 82 3.42 -11.94 -3.25
N LEU A 83 2.85 -11.61 -2.09
CA LEU A 83 2.73 -10.24 -1.62
C LEU A 83 4.09 -9.58 -1.36
N HIS A 84 5.07 -10.36 -0.87
CA HIS A 84 6.44 -9.86 -0.70
C HIS A 84 7.05 -9.44 -2.06
N GLN A 85 6.84 -10.22 -3.11
CA GLN A 85 7.27 -9.84 -4.47
C GLN A 85 6.57 -8.55 -4.94
N ILE A 86 5.26 -8.42 -4.70
CA ILE A 86 4.52 -7.20 -5.04
C ILE A 86 5.07 -5.99 -4.30
N ARG A 87 5.35 -6.10 -2.98
CA ARG A 87 5.99 -5.01 -2.20
C ARG A 87 7.33 -4.60 -2.80
N SER A 88 8.14 -5.58 -3.19
CA SER A 88 9.43 -5.31 -3.84
C SER A 88 9.25 -4.58 -5.17
N ASP A 89 8.28 -5.00 -5.99
CA ASP A 89 7.98 -4.36 -7.28
C ASP A 89 7.51 -2.91 -7.09
N ILE A 90 6.60 -2.65 -6.14
CA ILE A 90 6.09 -1.31 -5.80
C ILE A 90 7.23 -0.41 -5.30
N MET A 91 8.07 -0.92 -4.37
CA MET A 91 9.22 -0.15 -3.89
C MET A 91 10.20 0.19 -5.01
N LYS A 92 10.44 -0.74 -5.93
CA LYS A 92 11.27 -0.50 -7.10
C LYS A 92 10.67 0.52 -8.05
N HIS A 93 9.34 0.52 -8.23
CA HIS A 93 8.62 1.53 -9.01
C HIS A 93 8.83 2.93 -8.40
N TYR A 94 8.57 3.11 -7.11
CA TYR A 94 8.78 4.41 -6.44
C TYR A 94 10.24 4.88 -6.47
N TYR A 95 11.18 3.96 -6.30
CA TYR A 95 12.60 4.29 -6.41
C TYR A 95 12.99 4.79 -7.82
N ASN A 96 12.37 4.23 -8.87
CA ASN A 96 12.71 4.55 -10.26
C ASN A 96 11.91 5.73 -10.83
N SER A 97 10.66 5.95 -10.40
CA SER A 97 9.77 6.99 -10.93
C SER A 97 10.26 8.41 -10.61
N GLY A 98 10.99 8.58 -9.50
CA GLY A 98 11.48 9.89 -9.05
C GLY A 98 10.38 10.87 -8.63
N ASN A 99 9.14 10.42 -8.49
CA ASN A 99 8.02 11.23 -8.03
C ASN A 99 8.03 11.33 -6.49
N ASP A 100 7.87 12.54 -5.97
CA ASP A 100 7.75 12.80 -4.53
C ASP A 100 6.31 12.48 -4.06
N GLU A 101 6.01 11.20 -3.91
CA GLU A 101 4.75 10.77 -3.32
C GLU A 101 4.78 10.86 -1.78
N LYS A 102 3.63 11.14 -1.18
CA LYS A 102 3.52 11.19 0.28
C LYS A 102 3.84 9.82 0.89
N VAL A 103 4.70 9.79 1.91
CA VAL A 103 5.07 8.56 2.63
C VAL A 103 3.84 7.78 3.11
N SER A 104 2.79 8.48 3.60
CA SER A 104 1.53 7.86 4.03
C SER A 104 0.82 7.11 2.91
N LYS A 105 0.87 7.61 1.66
CA LYS A 105 0.30 6.92 0.50
C LYS A 105 1.07 5.63 0.21
N ILE A 106 2.40 5.71 0.12
CA ILE A 106 3.27 4.55 -0.12
C ILE A 106 3.08 3.50 0.99
N GLN A 107 3.01 3.94 2.25
CA GLN A 107 2.76 3.06 3.39
C GLN A 107 1.41 2.33 3.25
N ASN A 108 0.34 3.04 2.92
CA ASN A 108 -0.98 2.46 2.71
C ASN A 108 -0.99 1.41 1.58
N GLU A 109 -0.30 1.70 0.47
CA GLU A 109 -0.18 0.76 -0.66
C GLU A 109 0.61 -0.51 -0.30
N LEU A 110 1.65 -0.39 0.53
CA LEU A 110 2.48 -1.52 0.96
C LEU A 110 1.85 -2.35 2.09
N THR A 111 0.85 -1.82 2.80
CA THR A 111 0.22 -2.46 3.97
C THR A 111 -1.26 -2.73 3.76
N ASP A 112 -2.12 -1.72 3.91
CA ASP A 112 -3.57 -1.89 3.98
C ASP A 112 -4.18 -2.31 2.64
N ASN A 113 -3.72 -1.74 1.53
CA ASN A 113 -4.16 -2.14 0.20
C ASN A 113 -3.82 -3.60 -0.10
N LEU A 114 -2.62 -4.07 0.26
CA LEU A 114 -2.24 -5.47 0.08
C LEU A 114 -2.99 -6.41 1.03
N LYS A 115 -3.29 -5.97 2.26
CA LYS A 115 -4.15 -6.72 3.19
C LYS A 115 -5.55 -6.86 2.62
N LEU A 116 -6.14 -5.78 2.10
CA LEU A 116 -7.45 -5.81 1.46
C LEU A 116 -7.48 -6.76 0.24
N LEU A 117 -6.41 -6.78 -0.56
CA LEU A 117 -6.28 -7.73 -1.66
C LEU A 117 -6.15 -9.18 -1.17
N THR A 118 -5.53 -9.42 -0.03
CA THR A 118 -5.47 -10.78 0.54
C THR A 118 -6.87 -11.25 0.91
N THR A 119 -7.62 -10.45 1.66
CA THR A 119 -8.96 -10.83 2.17
C THR A 119 -10.02 -10.86 1.09
N ASN A 120 -10.02 -9.89 0.15
CA ASN A 120 -11.12 -9.72 -0.81
C ASN A 120 -10.79 -10.19 -2.25
N PHE A 121 -9.54 -10.63 -2.49
CA PHE A 121 -9.16 -11.18 -3.79
C PHE A 121 -8.54 -12.56 -3.70
N LEU A 122 -7.50 -12.78 -2.88
CA LEU A 122 -6.81 -14.08 -2.85
C LEU A 122 -7.63 -15.15 -2.13
N THR A 123 -8.13 -14.85 -0.94
CA THR A 123 -8.95 -15.78 -0.14
C THR A 123 -10.23 -16.21 -0.86
N PRO A 124 -11.01 -15.32 -1.50
CA PRO A 124 -12.25 -15.70 -2.18
C PRO A 124 -12.08 -16.73 -3.32
N TRP A 125 -10.91 -16.84 -3.94
CA TRP A 125 -10.66 -17.89 -4.92
C TRP A 125 -10.69 -19.29 -4.31
N VAL A 126 -10.28 -19.41 -3.05
CA VAL A 126 -10.37 -20.69 -2.33
C VAL A 126 -11.82 -21.05 -2.05
N SER A 127 -12.64 -20.09 -1.60
CA SER A 127 -14.08 -20.30 -1.43
C SER A 127 -14.77 -20.72 -2.73
N ILE A 128 -14.37 -20.15 -3.87
CA ILE A 128 -14.88 -20.59 -5.18
C ILE A 128 -14.47 -22.03 -5.47
N LEU A 129 -13.20 -22.39 -5.27
CA LEU A 129 -12.71 -23.75 -5.50
C LEU A 129 -13.41 -24.75 -4.60
N SER A 130 -13.44 -24.48 -3.28
CA SER A 130 -14.11 -25.34 -2.30
C SER A 130 -15.60 -25.48 -2.58
N GLY A 131 -16.29 -24.37 -2.87
CA GLY A 131 -17.71 -24.41 -3.20
C GLY A 131 -18.03 -25.20 -4.47
N ILE A 132 -17.20 -25.08 -5.53
CA ILE A 132 -17.35 -25.89 -6.73
C ILE A 132 -17.18 -27.38 -6.40
N LEU A 133 -16.16 -27.75 -5.65
CA LEU A 133 -15.92 -29.13 -5.24
C LEU A 133 -17.10 -29.67 -4.40
N GLU A 134 -17.58 -28.89 -3.45
CA GLU A 134 -18.71 -29.24 -2.59
C GLU A 134 -19.99 -29.47 -3.41
N ILE A 135 -20.28 -28.62 -4.38
CA ILE A 135 -21.44 -28.82 -5.29
C ILE A 135 -21.28 -30.13 -6.08
N PHE A 136 -20.12 -30.37 -6.71
CA PHE A 136 -19.92 -31.56 -7.51
C PHE A 136 -20.06 -32.83 -6.70
N ILE A 137 -19.47 -32.86 -5.49
CA ILE A 137 -19.52 -34.06 -4.61
C ILE A 137 -20.93 -34.28 -4.08
N SER A 138 -21.59 -33.20 -3.58
CA SER A 138 -22.95 -33.30 -3.02
C SER A 138 -23.99 -33.70 -4.07
N VAL A 139 -23.92 -33.09 -5.26
CA VAL A 139 -24.79 -33.47 -6.40
C VAL A 139 -24.53 -34.94 -6.81
N GLY A 140 -23.27 -35.36 -6.88
CA GLY A 140 -22.91 -36.77 -7.18
C GLY A 140 -23.47 -37.74 -6.14
N ILE A 141 -23.44 -37.40 -4.87
CA ILE A 141 -24.02 -38.21 -3.79
C ILE A 141 -25.55 -38.23 -3.88
N LEU A 142 -26.21 -37.10 -4.07
CA LEU A 142 -27.66 -37.01 -4.24
C LEU A 142 -28.14 -37.82 -5.46
N LEU A 143 -27.41 -37.75 -6.61
CA LEU A 143 -27.69 -38.58 -7.78
C LEU A 143 -27.59 -40.07 -7.50
N LYS A 144 -26.60 -40.51 -6.72
CA LYS A 144 -26.42 -41.90 -6.32
C LYS A 144 -27.55 -42.39 -5.40
N MET A 145 -28.11 -41.50 -4.56
CA MET A 145 -29.23 -41.79 -3.70
C MET A 145 -30.54 -41.90 -4.50
N ASN A 146 -30.90 -40.81 -5.14
CA ASN A 146 -32.02 -40.74 -6.06
C ASN A 146 -31.93 -39.47 -6.93
N TRP A 147 -32.05 -39.62 -8.25
CA TRP A 147 -31.92 -38.48 -9.19
C TRP A 147 -32.97 -37.37 -8.98
N THR A 148 -34.17 -37.73 -8.43
CA THR A 148 -35.24 -36.77 -8.15
C THR A 148 -34.88 -35.78 -7.05
N LEU A 149 -33.98 -36.16 -6.11
CA LEU A 149 -33.45 -35.26 -5.10
C LEU A 149 -32.68 -34.10 -5.72
N VAL A 150 -31.93 -34.38 -6.77
CA VAL A 150 -31.19 -33.31 -7.51
C VAL A 150 -32.16 -32.37 -8.20
N LEU A 151 -33.22 -32.89 -8.82
CA LEU A 151 -34.24 -32.08 -9.49
C LEU A 151 -34.97 -31.16 -8.50
N VAL A 152 -35.38 -31.70 -7.35
CA VAL A 152 -36.01 -30.90 -6.29
C VAL A 152 -35.03 -29.87 -5.72
N SER A 153 -33.78 -30.25 -5.47
CA SER A 153 -32.73 -29.30 -5.04
C SER A 153 -32.55 -28.16 -6.03
N ALA A 154 -32.56 -28.41 -7.34
CA ALA A 154 -32.44 -27.38 -8.37
C ALA A 154 -33.64 -26.41 -8.37
N ILE A 155 -34.86 -26.90 -8.16
CA ILE A 155 -36.08 -26.06 -8.06
C ILE A 155 -36.01 -25.17 -6.82
N LEU A 156 -35.68 -25.76 -5.66
CA LEU A 156 -35.55 -25.04 -4.38
C LEU A 156 -34.44 -23.97 -4.44
N LEU A 157 -33.33 -24.27 -5.12
CA LEU A 157 -32.27 -23.35 -5.39
C LEU A 157 -32.73 -22.14 -6.21
N GLY A 158 -33.53 -22.37 -7.27
CA GLY A 158 -34.11 -21.30 -8.07
C GLY A 158 -34.95 -20.34 -7.22
N ILE A 159 -35.73 -20.85 -6.30
CA ILE A 159 -36.53 -20.05 -5.35
C ILE A 159 -35.63 -19.27 -4.41
N ASN A 160 -34.58 -19.90 -3.88
CA ASN A 160 -33.65 -19.29 -2.93
C ASN A 160 -32.87 -18.10 -3.56
N PHE A 161 -32.59 -18.13 -4.86
CA PHE A 161 -31.94 -17.02 -5.56
C PHE A 161 -32.79 -15.74 -5.64
N LEU A 162 -34.08 -15.83 -5.53
CA LEU A 162 -34.98 -14.67 -5.64
C LEU A 162 -35.02 -13.83 -4.36
N LEU A 163 -34.85 -14.44 -3.18
CA LEU A 163 -35.00 -13.77 -1.89
C LEU A 163 -33.95 -12.66 -1.63
N PRO A 164 -32.63 -12.88 -1.83
CA PRO A 164 -31.62 -11.84 -1.58
C PRO A 164 -31.73 -10.64 -2.52
N LYS A 165 -32.24 -10.82 -3.76
CA LYS A 165 -32.40 -9.72 -4.74
C LYS A 165 -33.31 -8.60 -4.24
N ILE A 166 -34.23 -8.89 -3.32
CA ILE A 166 -35.15 -7.91 -2.72
C ILE A 166 -34.37 -6.81 -1.99
N MET A 167 -33.23 -7.17 -1.35
CA MET A 167 -32.44 -6.24 -0.54
C MET A 167 -31.19 -5.70 -1.25
N GLU A 168 -30.78 -6.26 -2.39
CA GLU A 168 -29.54 -5.94 -3.09
C GLU A 168 -29.35 -4.43 -3.33
N LYS A 169 -30.34 -3.77 -3.90
CA LYS A 169 -30.28 -2.32 -4.19
C LYS A 169 -30.17 -1.47 -2.92
N LYS A 170 -30.90 -1.85 -1.85
CA LYS A 170 -30.89 -1.11 -0.58
C LYS A 170 -29.56 -1.30 0.14
N THR A 171 -29.02 -2.51 0.15
CA THR A 171 -27.70 -2.84 0.74
C THR A 171 -26.58 -2.12 0.01
N ALA A 172 -26.55 -2.16 -1.33
CA ALA A 172 -25.55 -1.49 -2.14
C ALA A 172 -25.56 0.04 -1.91
N LYS A 173 -26.75 0.67 -1.86
CA LYS A 173 -26.89 2.11 -1.58
C LYS A 173 -26.37 2.46 -0.17
N ALA A 174 -26.73 1.66 0.84
CA ALA A 174 -26.30 1.89 2.21
C ALA A 174 -24.78 1.72 2.38
N THR A 175 -24.18 0.73 1.74
CA THR A 175 -22.72 0.53 1.73
C THR A 175 -21.99 1.73 1.09
N LYS A 176 -22.49 2.26 -0.02
CA LYS A 176 -21.94 3.46 -0.66
C LYS A 176 -22.02 4.68 0.26
N GLU A 177 -23.13 4.83 0.99
CA GLU A 177 -23.32 5.91 1.97
C GLU A 177 -22.31 5.79 3.13
N VAL A 178 -22.06 4.59 3.65
CA VAL A 178 -21.03 4.33 4.69
C VAL A 178 -19.65 4.73 4.21
N ASN A 179 -19.25 4.32 3.01
CA ASN A 179 -17.94 4.66 2.46
C ASN A 179 -17.75 6.18 2.35
N ALA A 180 -18.73 6.90 1.81
CA ALA A 180 -18.66 8.36 1.70
C ALA A 180 -18.57 9.05 3.07
N LYS A 181 -19.28 8.54 4.11
CA LYS A 181 -19.20 9.09 5.47
C LYS A 181 -17.89 8.72 6.16
N ASN A 182 -17.32 7.55 5.87
CA ASN A 182 -15.99 7.15 6.34
C ASN A 182 -14.89 8.06 5.78
N GLU A 183 -14.90 8.33 4.48
CA GLU A 183 -13.96 9.27 3.85
C GLU A 183 -14.02 10.66 4.51
N LYS A 184 -15.24 11.15 4.78
CA LYS A 184 -15.42 12.43 5.47
C LYS A 184 -14.87 12.40 6.90
N LEU A 185 -15.10 11.31 7.64
CA LEU A 185 -14.56 11.13 8.99
C LEU A 185 -13.03 11.12 8.98
N LEU A 186 -12.42 10.35 8.07
CA LEU A 186 -10.96 10.29 7.93
C LEU A 186 -10.37 11.65 7.56
N SER A 187 -10.99 12.39 6.65
CA SER A 187 -10.58 13.76 6.29
C SER A 187 -10.62 14.70 7.50
N VAL A 188 -11.68 14.64 8.33
CA VAL A 188 -11.77 15.44 9.56
C VAL A 188 -10.66 15.05 10.53
N ILE A 189 -10.39 13.76 10.72
CA ILE A 189 -9.32 13.26 11.58
C ILE A 189 -7.96 13.80 11.09
N GLU A 190 -7.64 13.68 9.82
CA GLU A 190 -6.37 14.13 9.24
C GLU A 190 -6.15 15.63 9.46
N HIS A 191 -7.14 16.45 9.10
CA HIS A 191 -7.03 17.91 9.19
C HIS A 191 -6.92 18.42 10.64
N TRP A 192 -7.69 17.85 11.56
CA TRP A 192 -7.71 18.33 12.95
C TRP A 192 -6.60 17.75 13.81
N LEU A 193 -6.20 16.49 13.59
CA LEU A 193 -5.08 15.90 14.33
C LEU A 193 -3.73 16.45 13.87
N GLY A 194 -3.59 16.88 12.61
CA GLY A 194 -2.39 17.59 12.14
C GLY A 194 -2.08 18.85 12.93
N GLY A 195 -3.12 19.53 13.46
CA GLY A 195 -2.99 20.72 14.32
C GLY A 195 -3.12 20.47 15.82
N LEU A 196 -3.01 19.22 16.30
CA LEU A 196 -3.32 18.87 17.70
C LEU A 196 -2.52 19.65 18.74
N GLN A 197 -1.24 19.93 18.48
CA GLN A 197 -0.39 20.70 19.40
C GLN A 197 -0.88 22.13 19.56
N GLU A 198 -1.31 22.77 18.45
CA GLU A 198 -1.85 24.13 18.48
C GLU A 198 -3.21 24.15 19.22
N LEU A 199 -4.06 23.15 18.97
CA LEU A 199 -5.33 23.01 19.69
C LEU A 199 -5.13 22.86 21.21
N ARG A 200 -4.07 22.15 21.63
CA ARG A 200 -3.68 22.03 23.06
C ARG A 200 -3.18 23.36 23.60
N ARG A 201 -2.30 24.06 22.86
CA ARG A 201 -1.72 25.35 23.27
C ARG A 201 -2.80 26.40 23.51
N PHE A 202 -3.83 26.42 22.68
CA PHE A 202 -4.95 27.37 22.79
C PHE A 202 -6.18 26.82 23.52
N SER A 203 -6.08 25.64 24.18
CA SER A 203 -7.18 24.99 24.90
C SER A 203 -8.47 24.83 24.09
N ALA A 204 -8.34 24.63 22.78
CA ALA A 204 -9.44 24.59 21.81
C ALA A 204 -10.09 23.19 21.64
N TYR A 205 -10.02 22.33 22.67
CA TYR A 205 -10.58 20.97 22.65
C TYR A 205 -12.07 20.91 22.31
N GLY A 206 -12.85 21.88 22.79
CA GLY A 206 -14.30 21.92 22.51
C GLY A 206 -14.63 21.98 21.01
N ARG A 207 -13.81 22.65 20.20
CA ARG A 207 -13.98 22.74 18.76
C ARG A 207 -13.62 21.43 18.06
N LEU A 208 -12.49 20.81 18.44
CA LEU A 208 -12.08 19.49 17.97
C LEU A 208 -13.17 18.45 18.25
N ARG A 209 -13.64 18.38 19.51
CA ARG A 209 -14.69 17.46 19.93
C ARG A 209 -15.96 17.61 19.09
N LYS A 210 -16.40 18.85 18.85
CA LYS A 210 -17.62 19.11 18.06
C LYS A 210 -17.50 18.58 16.63
N GLN A 211 -16.40 18.85 15.95
CA GLN A 211 -16.19 18.44 14.56
C GLN A 211 -16.06 16.92 14.43
N LEU A 212 -15.24 16.31 15.30
CA LEU A 212 -15.05 14.87 15.31
C LEU A 212 -16.34 14.12 15.65
N HIS A 213 -17.08 14.60 16.66
CA HIS A 213 -18.36 14.01 17.09
C HIS A 213 -19.39 14.05 15.96
N GLN A 214 -19.51 15.18 15.25
CA GLN A 214 -20.46 15.31 14.14
C GLN A 214 -20.13 14.33 12.99
N ALA A 215 -18.85 14.23 12.58
CA ALA A 215 -18.44 13.32 11.53
C ALA A 215 -18.59 11.84 11.94
N SER A 216 -18.29 11.53 13.21
CA SER A 216 -18.45 10.19 13.78
C SER A 216 -19.92 9.79 13.90
N ASP A 217 -20.81 10.70 14.29
CA ASP A 217 -22.26 10.46 14.35
C ASP A 217 -22.84 10.19 12.97
N ASP A 218 -22.44 10.97 11.97
CA ASP A 218 -22.87 10.77 10.60
C ASP A 218 -22.46 9.37 10.08
N TYR A 219 -21.18 8.98 10.33
CA TYR A 219 -20.68 7.65 9.99
C TYR A 219 -21.44 6.55 10.75
N THR A 220 -21.66 6.73 12.04
CA THR A 220 -22.39 5.78 12.90
C THR A 220 -23.83 5.56 12.42
N LYS A 221 -24.55 6.63 12.05
CA LYS A 221 -25.90 6.55 11.50
C LYS A 221 -25.93 5.78 10.17
N ALA A 222 -25.00 6.09 9.27
CA ALA A 222 -24.87 5.37 8.00
C ALA A 222 -24.51 3.89 8.22
N SER A 223 -23.59 3.60 9.14
CA SER A 223 -23.15 2.24 9.49
C SER A 223 -24.29 1.43 10.10
N LYS A 224 -25.06 2.00 11.04
CA LYS A 224 -26.26 1.34 11.62
C LYS A 224 -27.30 1.01 10.55
N LYS A 225 -27.53 1.94 9.60
CA LYS A 225 -28.46 1.73 8.49
C LYS A 225 -27.98 0.60 7.55
N SER A 226 -26.69 0.58 7.21
CA SER A 226 -26.08 -0.49 6.41
C SER A 226 -26.15 -1.84 7.14
N CYS A 227 -25.81 -1.87 8.43
CA CYS A 227 -25.90 -3.05 9.26
C CYS A 227 -27.33 -3.62 9.25
N LYS A 228 -28.36 -2.75 9.43
CA LYS A 228 -29.77 -3.17 9.37
C LYS A 228 -30.12 -3.85 8.06
N TYR A 229 -29.75 -3.27 6.90
CA TYR A 229 -30.07 -3.88 5.61
C TYR A 229 -29.27 -5.16 5.35
N ASN A 230 -28.01 -5.21 5.77
CA ASN A 230 -27.21 -6.44 5.70
C ASN A 230 -27.82 -7.55 6.56
N THR A 231 -28.21 -7.24 7.81
CA THR A 231 -28.86 -8.21 8.71
C THR A 231 -30.16 -8.76 8.11
N ILE A 232 -31.00 -7.88 7.53
CA ILE A 232 -32.23 -8.33 6.85
C ILE A 232 -31.89 -9.21 5.64
N SER A 233 -30.85 -8.88 4.88
CA SER A 233 -30.40 -9.71 3.76
C SER A 233 -29.91 -11.09 4.23
N TYR A 234 -29.15 -11.14 5.34
CA TYR A 234 -28.72 -12.42 5.94
C TYR A 234 -29.90 -13.26 6.45
N LEU A 235 -30.92 -12.62 7.05
CA LEU A 235 -32.13 -13.32 7.48
C LEU A 235 -32.87 -13.93 6.31
N PHE A 236 -33.07 -13.20 5.21
CA PHE A 236 -33.71 -13.75 4.02
C PHE A 236 -32.93 -14.92 3.41
N ASN A 237 -31.60 -14.80 3.38
CA ASN A 237 -30.76 -15.90 2.92
C ASN A 237 -30.83 -17.12 3.85
N GLY A 238 -30.74 -16.91 5.17
CA GLY A 238 -30.85 -17.99 6.16
C GLY A 238 -32.20 -18.68 6.11
N TRP A 239 -33.29 -17.94 6.03
CA TRP A 239 -34.63 -18.51 5.88
C TRP A 239 -34.79 -19.27 4.56
N GLY A 240 -34.26 -18.71 3.46
CA GLY A 240 -34.29 -19.39 2.16
C GLY A 240 -33.57 -20.75 2.22
N ASN A 241 -32.39 -20.78 2.80
CA ASN A 241 -31.62 -22.03 2.97
C ASN A 241 -32.35 -23.01 3.88
N SER A 242 -32.87 -22.56 5.04
CA SER A 242 -33.60 -23.44 5.95
C SER A 242 -34.89 -24.01 5.35
N LEU A 243 -35.66 -23.16 4.63
CA LEU A 243 -36.86 -23.63 3.95
C LEU A 243 -36.55 -24.62 2.81
N ALA A 244 -35.45 -24.39 2.08
CA ALA A 244 -35.02 -25.30 1.04
C ALA A 244 -34.53 -26.62 1.62
N GLN A 245 -33.82 -26.62 2.76
CA GLN A 245 -33.43 -27.83 3.47
C GLN A 245 -34.64 -28.62 3.97
N ILE A 246 -35.57 -27.96 4.67
CA ILE A 246 -36.81 -28.59 5.14
C ILE A 246 -37.62 -29.15 3.97
N GLY A 247 -37.71 -28.44 2.86
CA GLY A 247 -38.40 -28.92 1.65
C GLY A 247 -37.74 -30.16 1.06
N LEU A 248 -36.42 -30.23 1.06
CA LEU A 248 -35.67 -31.40 0.59
C LEU A 248 -35.82 -32.59 1.56
N ASP A 249 -35.76 -32.34 2.88
CA ASP A 249 -35.97 -33.36 3.91
C ASP A 249 -37.39 -33.94 3.83
N PHE A 250 -38.38 -33.06 3.63
CA PHE A 250 -39.76 -33.51 3.45
C PHE A 250 -39.91 -34.39 2.20
N PHE A 251 -39.31 -34.03 1.08
CA PHE A 251 -39.33 -34.80 -0.14
C PHE A 251 -38.55 -36.13 0.01
N ALA A 252 -37.41 -36.12 0.67
CA ALA A 252 -36.63 -37.30 1.00
C ALA A 252 -37.44 -38.26 1.93
N GLY A 253 -38.23 -37.70 2.85
CA GLY A 253 -39.16 -38.47 3.70
C GLY A 253 -40.24 -39.19 2.86
N ILE A 254 -40.81 -38.56 1.85
CA ILE A 254 -41.75 -39.21 0.91
C ILE A 254 -41.06 -40.36 0.15
N LEU A 255 -39.83 -40.16 -0.31
CA LEU A 255 -39.06 -41.22 -0.98
C LEU A 255 -38.74 -42.39 -0.05
N PHE A 256 -38.48 -42.12 1.23
CA PHE A 256 -38.26 -43.15 2.25
C PHE A 256 -39.54 -43.95 2.52
N LEU A 257 -40.68 -43.28 2.71
CA LEU A 257 -41.99 -43.96 2.91
C LEU A 257 -42.34 -44.81 1.69
N ASN A 258 -42.01 -44.39 0.48
CA ASN A 258 -42.16 -45.16 -0.75
C ASN A 258 -41.08 -46.24 -0.96
N ARG A 259 -40.19 -46.47 0.03
CA ARG A 259 -39.08 -47.43 -0.02
C ARG A 259 -38.09 -47.19 -1.19
N SER A 260 -38.03 -45.98 -1.72
CA SER A 260 -37.14 -45.62 -2.83
C SER A 260 -35.72 -45.32 -2.34
N ILE A 261 -35.56 -44.92 -1.07
CA ILE A 261 -34.29 -44.69 -0.39
C ILE A 261 -34.30 -45.33 1.02
N SER A 262 -33.13 -45.58 1.58
CA SER A 262 -32.98 -46.09 2.94
C SER A 262 -33.18 -45.01 4.00
N PHE A 263 -33.39 -45.38 5.26
CA PHE A 263 -33.50 -44.45 6.38
C PHE A 263 -32.24 -43.59 6.53
N GLY A 264 -31.05 -44.20 6.42
CA GLY A 264 -29.79 -43.47 6.48
C GLY A 264 -29.64 -42.46 5.34
N GLU A 265 -30.11 -42.79 4.12
CA GLU A 265 -30.13 -41.84 3.00
C GLU A 265 -31.10 -40.70 3.24
N PHE A 266 -32.31 -40.99 3.73
CA PHE A 266 -33.25 -39.96 4.16
C PHE A 266 -32.61 -38.99 5.17
N ALA A 267 -31.93 -39.49 6.19
CA ALA A 267 -31.37 -38.69 7.26
C ALA A 267 -30.22 -37.76 6.84
N VAL A 268 -29.50 -38.12 5.77
CA VAL A 268 -28.37 -37.31 5.29
C VAL A 268 -28.70 -36.48 4.00
N ALA A 269 -29.86 -36.69 3.38
CA ALA A 269 -30.22 -36.03 2.14
C ALA A 269 -30.29 -34.48 2.28
N GLY A 270 -30.88 -33.99 3.37
CA GLY A 270 -30.99 -32.58 3.66
C GLY A 270 -29.67 -31.88 3.84
N SER A 271 -28.69 -32.55 4.48
CA SER A 271 -27.34 -31.99 4.66
C SER A 271 -26.63 -31.74 3.32
N PHE A 272 -26.71 -32.69 2.38
CA PHE A 272 -26.14 -32.51 1.05
C PHE A 272 -26.86 -31.44 0.24
N GLY A 273 -28.17 -31.29 0.38
CA GLY A 273 -28.92 -30.19 -0.18
C GLY A 273 -28.48 -28.85 0.39
N PHE A 274 -28.35 -28.75 1.71
CA PHE A 274 -27.85 -27.55 2.38
C PHE A 274 -26.42 -27.19 1.94
N ALA A 275 -25.55 -28.19 1.80
CA ALA A 275 -24.19 -28.00 1.30
C ALA A 275 -24.18 -27.35 -0.11
N VAL A 276 -25.02 -27.80 -1.04
CA VAL A 276 -25.16 -27.20 -2.35
C VAL A 276 -25.62 -25.73 -2.26
N PHE A 277 -26.64 -25.42 -1.44
CA PHE A 277 -27.15 -24.06 -1.28
C PHE A 277 -26.10 -23.13 -0.65
N SER A 278 -25.41 -23.58 0.38
CA SER A 278 -24.35 -22.83 1.05
C SER A 278 -23.17 -22.57 0.12
N ALA A 279 -22.73 -23.56 -0.64
CA ALA A 279 -21.62 -23.43 -1.58
C ALA A 279 -21.91 -22.38 -2.68
N ILE A 280 -23.13 -22.35 -3.19
CA ILE A 280 -23.54 -21.33 -4.20
C ILE A 280 -23.52 -19.93 -3.59
N TRP A 281 -23.99 -19.78 -2.35
CA TRP A 281 -23.90 -18.50 -1.65
C TRP A 281 -22.46 -18.07 -1.45
N GLU A 282 -21.57 -18.95 -1.02
CA GLU A 282 -20.15 -18.66 -0.84
C GLU A 282 -19.50 -18.24 -2.16
N ILE A 283 -19.75 -18.96 -3.26
CA ILE A 283 -19.24 -18.62 -4.58
C ILE A 283 -19.73 -17.21 -5.02
N THR A 284 -21.02 -16.92 -4.83
CA THR A 284 -21.60 -15.62 -5.20
C THR A 284 -20.99 -14.48 -4.39
N SER A 285 -20.82 -14.68 -3.08
CA SER A 285 -20.15 -13.76 -2.18
C SER A 285 -18.69 -13.52 -2.59
N ALA A 286 -17.95 -14.60 -2.85
CA ALA A 286 -16.56 -14.56 -3.29
C ALA A 286 -16.40 -13.78 -4.63
N ILE A 287 -17.27 -14.03 -5.60
CA ILE A 287 -17.27 -13.28 -6.87
C ILE A 287 -17.50 -11.78 -6.62
N THR A 288 -18.40 -11.44 -5.72
CA THR A 288 -18.70 -10.04 -5.36
C THR A 288 -17.49 -9.36 -4.71
N GLN A 289 -16.80 -10.04 -3.79
CA GLN A 289 -15.57 -9.57 -3.17
C GLN A 289 -14.46 -9.36 -4.20
N ILE A 290 -14.26 -10.32 -5.11
CA ILE A 290 -13.27 -10.21 -6.19
C ILE A 290 -13.57 -9.00 -7.10
N LYS A 291 -14.85 -8.78 -7.43
CA LYS A 291 -15.27 -7.63 -8.25
C LYS A 291 -15.00 -6.30 -7.54
N SER A 292 -15.21 -6.21 -6.24
CA SER A 292 -14.98 -4.98 -5.46
C SER A 292 -13.51 -4.52 -5.46
N THR A 293 -12.56 -5.41 -5.71
CA THR A 293 -11.13 -5.10 -5.75
C THR A 293 -10.60 -4.72 -7.13
N LYS A 294 -11.47 -4.57 -8.14
CA LYS A 294 -11.04 -4.38 -9.54
C LYS A 294 -10.14 -3.14 -9.72
N GLU A 295 -10.56 -2.01 -9.19
CA GLU A 295 -9.81 -0.74 -9.30
C GLU A 295 -8.47 -0.83 -8.58
N LEU A 296 -8.47 -1.32 -7.34
CA LEU A 296 -7.25 -1.50 -6.56
C LEU A 296 -6.24 -2.46 -7.24
N ARG A 297 -6.74 -3.54 -7.86
CA ARG A 297 -5.87 -4.46 -8.61
C ARG A 297 -5.26 -3.82 -9.85
N GLN A 298 -5.97 -2.90 -10.48
CA GLN A 298 -5.47 -2.15 -11.63
C GLN A 298 -4.41 -1.14 -11.18
N GLU A 299 -4.65 -0.41 -10.10
CA GLU A 299 -3.66 0.50 -9.49
C GLU A 299 -2.36 -0.24 -9.14
N ILE A 300 -2.45 -1.36 -8.41
CA ILE A 300 -1.28 -2.20 -8.09
C ILE A 300 -0.60 -2.75 -9.34
N PHE A 301 -1.35 -3.04 -10.40
CA PHE A 301 -0.76 -3.47 -11.67
C PHE A 301 0.08 -2.38 -12.33
N GLU A 302 -0.40 -1.13 -12.33
CA GLU A 302 0.36 0.02 -12.86
C GLU A 302 1.61 0.29 -12.01
N LEU A 303 1.50 0.25 -10.68
CA LEU A 303 2.65 0.40 -9.77
C LEU A 303 3.71 -0.70 -9.93
N ARG A 304 3.35 -1.87 -10.44
CA ARG A 304 4.28 -2.98 -10.73
C ARG A 304 4.95 -2.88 -12.11
N ARG A 305 4.48 -1.97 -12.97
CA ARG A 305 5.16 -1.73 -14.25
C ARG A 305 6.49 -1.06 -13.96
N ASN A 306 7.57 -1.77 -14.22
CA ASN A 306 8.92 -1.21 -14.11
C ASN A 306 9.10 -0.12 -15.18
N GLU A 307 9.00 1.13 -14.78
CA GLU A 307 9.55 2.20 -15.57
C GLU A 307 11.07 2.04 -15.55
N LYS A 308 11.65 1.84 -16.73
CA LYS A 308 13.11 1.87 -16.85
C LYS A 308 13.53 3.30 -16.54
N ARG A 309 14.33 3.47 -15.47
CA ARG A 309 14.99 4.74 -15.22
C ARG A 309 15.83 5.06 -16.47
N THR A 310 15.42 6.07 -17.21
CA THR A 310 16.27 6.63 -18.28
C THR A 310 17.54 7.09 -17.62
N ALA A 311 18.69 6.63 -18.10
CA ALA A 311 19.97 7.08 -17.58
C ALA A 311 20.06 8.59 -17.75
N LYS A 312 20.07 9.32 -16.62
CA LYS A 312 20.24 10.77 -16.62
C LYS A 312 21.73 11.08 -16.62
N VAL A 313 22.12 12.06 -17.39
CA VAL A 313 23.50 12.57 -17.46
C VAL A 313 23.64 13.72 -16.45
N ASN A 314 24.76 13.81 -15.76
CA ASN A 314 24.99 14.93 -14.85
C ASN A 314 25.11 16.24 -15.65
N ALA A 315 24.33 17.25 -15.25
CA ALA A 315 24.49 18.60 -15.75
C ALA A 315 25.70 19.30 -15.11
N TYR A 316 26.29 20.21 -15.82
CA TYR A 316 27.38 21.09 -15.35
C TYR A 316 26.93 22.53 -15.26
N GLY A 317 25.82 22.88 -15.88
CA GLY A 317 25.27 24.23 -15.86
C GLY A 317 23.79 24.24 -16.27
N VAL A 318 23.18 25.42 -16.28
CA VAL A 318 21.78 25.61 -16.67
C VAL A 318 21.57 26.99 -17.30
N SER A 319 20.74 27.05 -18.33
CA SER A 319 20.24 28.30 -18.93
C SER A 319 18.72 28.35 -18.76
N VAL A 320 18.22 29.47 -18.26
CA VAL A 320 16.79 29.72 -18.01
C VAL A 320 16.40 30.96 -18.84
N LYS A 321 15.32 30.83 -19.64
CA LYS A 321 14.80 31.93 -20.46
C LYS A 321 13.28 32.02 -20.37
N ASP A 322 12.76 33.22 -20.20
CA ASP A 322 11.33 33.59 -20.17
C ASP A 322 10.50 32.69 -19.20
N LEU A 323 11.10 32.22 -18.10
CA LEU A 323 10.49 31.28 -17.18
C LEU A 323 9.36 31.92 -16.38
N LYS A 324 8.16 31.34 -16.47
CA LYS A 324 6.99 31.73 -15.67
C LYS A 324 6.34 30.52 -15.04
N ILE A 325 5.91 30.70 -13.80
CA ILE A 325 5.21 29.67 -13.02
C ILE A 325 3.92 30.27 -12.48
N SER A 326 2.79 29.61 -12.71
CA SER A 326 1.49 30.01 -12.17
C SER A 326 1.00 28.92 -11.20
N TYR A 327 0.46 29.36 -10.08
CA TYR A 327 -0.24 28.50 -9.14
C TYR A 327 -1.75 28.54 -9.41
N ASP A 328 -2.47 27.44 -9.13
CA ASP A 328 -3.92 27.30 -9.38
C ASP A 328 -4.79 28.41 -8.75
N GLN A 329 -4.25 29.15 -7.79
CA GLN A 329 -4.94 30.27 -7.11
C GLN A 329 -4.41 31.67 -7.50
N GLY A 330 -3.76 31.82 -8.65
CA GLY A 330 -3.66 33.10 -9.33
C GLY A 330 -2.37 33.89 -9.23
N GLU A 331 -1.37 33.54 -8.42
CA GLU A 331 -0.06 34.24 -8.48
C GLU A 331 0.83 33.65 -9.57
N THR A 332 1.30 34.50 -10.48
CA THR A 332 2.31 34.18 -11.51
C THR A 332 3.65 34.76 -11.11
N ILE A 333 4.66 33.90 -10.98
CA ILE A 333 6.05 34.31 -10.72
C ILE A 333 6.80 34.29 -12.05
N SER A 334 7.42 35.41 -12.39
CA SER A 334 8.31 35.51 -13.54
C SER A 334 9.75 35.60 -13.06
N TYR A 335 10.63 34.83 -13.67
CA TYR A 335 12.05 34.81 -13.34
C TYR A 335 12.86 35.59 -14.37
N PRO A 336 13.96 36.24 -13.97
CA PRO A 336 14.90 36.83 -14.92
C PRO A 336 15.56 35.74 -15.77
N ASP A 337 16.00 36.11 -16.96
CA ASP A 337 16.85 35.23 -17.77
C ASP A 337 18.24 35.15 -17.15
N PHE A 338 18.77 33.96 -17.02
CA PHE A 338 20.12 33.75 -16.52
C PHE A 338 20.74 32.46 -17.09
N THR A 339 22.06 32.44 -17.08
CA THR A 339 22.83 31.25 -17.44
C THR A 339 23.93 31.04 -16.40
N ILE A 340 24.02 29.80 -15.88
CA ILE A 340 25.08 29.37 -14.98
C ILE A 340 25.93 28.37 -15.74
N LYS A 341 27.22 28.72 -15.93
CA LYS A 341 28.18 27.89 -16.65
C LYS A 341 28.86 26.87 -15.73
N ALA A 342 29.51 25.88 -16.33
CA ALA A 342 30.29 24.90 -15.61
C ALA A 342 31.35 25.56 -14.69
N GLY A 343 31.35 25.18 -13.41
CA GLY A 343 32.29 25.68 -12.39
C GLY A 343 31.86 26.96 -11.68
N GLU A 344 30.86 27.69 -12.15
CA GLU A 344 30.42 28.94 -11.53
C GLU A 344 29.74 28.71 -10.16
N LYS A 345 30.00 29.64 -9.24
CA LYS A 345 29.43 29.70 -7.89
C LYS A 345 28.45 30.88 -7.84
N VAL A 346 27.16 30.61 -7.87
CA VAL A 346 26.13 31.63 -8.00
C VAL A 346 25.28 31.68 -6.73
N LEU A 347 25.03 32.88 -6.24
CA LEU A 347 24.15 33.14 -5.12
C LEU A 347 22.77 33.56 -5.61
N LEU A 348 21.72 32.89 -5.13
CA LEU A 348 20.32 33.26 -5.40
C LEU A 348 19.75 33.98 -4.18
N THR A 349 19.43 35.27 -4.37
CA THR A 349 18.92 36.15 -3.31
C THR A 349 17.54 36.69 -3.65
N GLY A 350 16.90 37.30 -2.67
CA GLY A 350 15.60 37.95 -2.79
C GLY A 350 14.80 37.77 -1.49
N ASP A 351 13.77 38.58 -1.32
CA ASP A 351 12.92 38.58 -0.15
C ASP A 351 12.19 37.22 0.04
N SER A 352 11.67 36.99 1.23
CA SER A 352 10.83 35.82 1.46
C SER A 352 9.60 35.87 0.56
N GLY A 353 9.26 34.72 -0.07
CA GLY A 353 8.14 34.65 -1.01
C GLY A 353 8.41 35.14 -2.43
N THR A 354 9.67 35.45 -2.83
CA THR A 354 10.02 35.77 -4.22
C THR A 354 10.12 34.57 -5.15
N GLY A 355 9.93 33.36 -4.65
CA GLY A 355 9.91 32.13 -5.46
C GLY A 355 11.25 31.39 -5.55
N LYS A 356 12.25 31.65 -4.69
CA LYS A 356 13.55 30.97 -4.71
C LYS A 356 13.43 29.44 -4.66
N SER A 357 12.74 28.90 -3.66
CA SER A 357 12.54 27.44 -3.52
C SER A 357 11.62 26.88 -4.61
N THR A 358 10.74 27.72 -5.18
CA THR A 358 9.92 27.35 -6.35
C THR A 358 10.79 27.18 -7.60
N LEU A 359 11.76 28.07 -7.83
CA LEU A 359 12.74 27.92 -8.90
C LEU A 359 13.51 26.59 -8.76
N PHE A 360 13.97 26.25 -7.56
CA PHE A 360 14.64 24.97 -7.31
C PHE A 360 13.75 23.77 -7.66
N LYS A 361 12.46 23.81 -7.28
CA LYS A 361 11.52 22.72 -7.63
C LYS A 361 11.37 22.57 -9.15
N VAL A 362 11.39 23.67 -9.90
CA VAL A 362 11.30 23.60 -11.36
C VAL A 362 12.61 23.11 -11.98
N LEU A 363 13.76 23.59 -11.50
CA LEU A 363 15.08 23.11 -11.93
C LEU A 363 15.29 21.61 -11.59
N LEU A 364 14.62 21.08 -10.59
CA LEU A 364 14.63 19.66 -10.25
C LEU A 364 13.61 18.84 -11.05
N GLY A 365 12.77 19.48 -11.87
CA GLY A 365 11.69 18.84 -12.60
C GLY A 365 10.51 18.41 -11.73
N LYS A 366 10.44 18.89 -10.46
CA LYS A 366 9.36 18.60 -9.51
C LYS A 366 8.11 19.46 -9.73
N LEU A 367 8.27 20.57 -10.42
CA LEU A 367 7.19 21.49 -10.79
C LEU A 367 7.32 21.85 -12.27
N LYS A 368 6.21 21.82 -13.01
CA LYS A 368 6.20 22.21 -14.42
C LYS A 368 6.08 23.73 -14.55
N ALA A 369 6.89 24.31 -15.45
CA ALA A 369 6.75 25.71 -15.83
C ALA A 369 5.48 25.91 -16.67
N GLN A 370 4.88 27.11 -16.56
CA GLN A 370 3.76 27.52 -17.40
C GLN A 370 4.28 27.95 -18.80
N SER A 371 5.39 28.65 -18.83
CA SER A 371 6.07 29.07 -20.06
C SER A 371 7.57 29.25 -19.79
N GLY A 372 8.35 29.40 -20.87
CA GLY A 372 9.79 29.54 -20.84
C GLY A 372 10.52 28.22 -21.06
N THR A 373 11.83 28.26 -21.07
CA THR A 373 12.71 27.12 -21.34
C THR A 373 13.79 26.99 -20.29
N ILE A 374 14.06 25.75 -19.89
CA ILE A 374 15.19 25.38 -19.05
C ILE A 374 16.05 24.43 -19.86
N THR A 375 17.28 24.83 -20.11
CA THR A 375 18.26 24.03 -20.83
C THR A 375 19.42 23.69 -19.91
N TYR A 376 19.63 22.42 -19.64
CA TYR A 376 20.80 21.95 -18.90
C TYR A 376 22.02 21.94 -19.83
N LEU A 377 23.18 22.19 -19.27
CA LEU A 377 24.42 22.31 -20.01
C LEU A 377 25.43 21.24 -19.59
N ASP A 378 26.19 20.74 -20.55
CA ASP A 378 27.33 19.85 -20.31
C ASP A 378 28.58 20.64 -19.83
N LYS A 379 29.72 19.96 -19.69
CA LYS A 379 31.00 20.58 -19.28
C LYS A 379 31.48 21.64 -20.28
N ASN A 380 31.07 21.54 -21.54
CA ASN A 380 31.42 22.47 -22.61
C ASN A 380 30.34 23.52 -22.86
N ASN A 381 29.37 23.66 -21.95
CA ASN A 381 28.20 24.55 -22.06
C ASN A 381 27.29 24.23 -23.27
N GLN A 382 27.27 22.97 -23.74
CA GLN A 382 26.34 22.53 -24.78
C GLN A 382 25.06 21.97 -24.17
N PRO A 383 23.90 22.11 -24.84
CA PRO A 383 22.63 21.60 -24.34
C PRO A 383 22.64 20.09 -24.09
N LEU A 384 22.06 19.67 -22.96
CA LEU A 384 21.86 18.28 -22.54
C LEU A 384 20.39 17.90 -22.48
N GLU A 385 20.06 16.75 -23.03
CA GLU A 385 18.77 16.09 -22.80
C GLU A 385 18.87 15.15 -21.58
N ASN A 386 17.78 15.03 -20.82
CA ASN A 386 17.67 14.11 -19.66
C ASN A 386 18.75 14.31 -18.59
N ALA A 387 19.03 15.55 -18.23
CA ALA A 387 20.02 15.89 -17.22
C ALA A 387 19.53 15.64 -15.78
N THR A 388 20.49 15.44 -14.87
CA THR A 388 20.26 15.43 -13.41
C THR A 388 21.22 16.41 -12.75
N ILE A 389 20.74 17.03 -11.66
CA ILE A 389 21.49 17.97 -10.83
C ILE A 389 21.41 17.51 -9.37
N GLY A 390 22.44 17.84 -8.59
CA GLY A 390 22.45 17.60 -7.16
C GLY A 390 21.52 18.56 -6.43
N TYR A 391 21.00 18.14 -5.29
CA TYR A 391 20.15 18.98 -4.45
C TYR A 391 20.37 18.71 -2.96
N LEU A 392 20.64 19.76 -2.24
CA LEU A 392 20.68 19.76 -0.78
C LEU A 392 19.50 20.60 -0.27
N PRO A 393 18.50 19.96 0.33
CA PRO A 393 17.32 20.67 0.85
C PRO A 393 17.64 21.40 2.16
N GLN A 394 16.79 22.38 2.48
CA GLN A 394 16.82 23.13 3.74
C GLN A 394 16.76 22.21 4.96
N ASP A 395 15.85 21.21 4.93
CA ASP A 395 15.72 20.18 5.96
C ASP A 395 16.61 18.97 5.58
N PRO A 396 17.73 18.75 6.27
CA PRO A 396 18.66 17.68 5.93
C PRO A 396 18.12 16.29 6.24
N ILE A 397 18.07 15.43 5.23
CA ILE A 397 17.62 14.04 5.37
C ILE A 397 18.79 13.13 5.75
N VAL A 398 18.69 12.50 6.92
CA VAL A 398 19.62 11.48 7.41
C VAL A 398 18.88 10.16 7.66
N PHE A 399 19.60 9.04 7.56
CA PHE A 399 19.05 7.69 7.71
C PHE A 399 19.50 7.09 9.06
N PRO A 400 18.74 6.13 9.63
CA PRO A 400 19.07 5.48 10.90
C PRO A 400 20.19 4.44 10.74
N VAL A 401 21.33 4.89 10.26
CA VAL A 401 22.57 4.14 10.05
C VAL A 401 23.76 4.98 10.56
N SER A 402 24.99 4.48 10.48
CA SER A 402 26.16 5.25 10.92
C SER A 402 26.34 6.56 10.15
N ILE A 403 27.00 7.54 10.76
CA ILE A 403 27.34 8.81 10.07
C ILE A 403 28.18 8.52 8.83
N LYS A 404 29.10 7.55 8.89
CA LYS A 404 29.89 7.10 7.74
C LYS A 404 29.01 6.62 6.59
N GLU A 405 28.04 5.77 6.87
CA GLU A 405 27.09 5.27 5.85
C GLU A 405 26.17 6.38 5.32
N ASN A 406 25.78 7.33 6.15
CA ASN A 406 25.04 8.51 5.74
C ASN A 406 25.83 9.38 4.75
N ILE A 407 27.13 9.50 4.93
CA ILE A 407 28.02 10.26 4.04
C ILE A 407 28.28 9.50 2.74
N THR A 408 28.66 8.21 2.83
CA THR A 408 29.03 7.40 1.67
C THR A 408 27.83 6.87 0.87
N MET A 409 26.62 6.99 1.38
CA MET A 409 25.41 6.37 0.82
C MET A 409 25.67 4.90 0.43
N PHE A 410 26.26 4.15 1.36
CA PHE A 410 26.60 2.73 1.24
C PHE A 410 27.63 2.38 0.16
N THR A 411 28.34 3.38 -0.40
CA THR A 411 29.35 3.17 -1.43
C THR A 411 30.71 2.89 -0.80
N LYS A 412 31.09 1.62 -0.70
CA LYS A 412 32.36 1.18 -0.05
C LYS A 412 33.62 1.87 -0.58
N LYS A 413 33.69 2.15 -1.88
CA LYS A 413 34.86 2.82 -2.51
C LYS A 413 35.12 4.22 -1.96
N LEU A 414 34.12 4.87 -1.36
CA LEU A 414 34.23 6.23 -0.81
C LEU A 414 34.68 6.25 0.66
N GLU A 415 34.71 5.11 1.35
CA GLU A 415 35.04 5.07 2.78
C GLU A 415 36.39 5.67 3.12
N GLN A 416 37.41 5.52 2.27
CA GLN A 416 38.73 6.07 2.47
C GLN A 416 38.78 7.59 2.41
N GLN A 417 37.82 8.22 1.72
CA GLN A 417 37.75 9.69 1.54
C GLN A 417 36.94 10.39 2.64
N VAL A 418 36.24 9.64 3.50
CA VAL A 418 35.28 10.19 4.48
C VAL A 418 35.96 11.16 5.44
N LEU A 419 37.16 10.80 5.99
CA LEU A 419 37.86 11.66 6.94
C LEU A 419 38.27 13.01 6.32
N ASN A 420 38.68 13.01 5.07
CA ASN A 420 39.02 14.25 4.36
C ASN A 420 37.80 15.16 4.23
N VAL A 421 36.68 14.60 3.79
CA VAL A 421 35.44 15.38 3.58
C VAL A 421 34.86 15.87 4.90
N VAL A 422 34.92 15.06 5.96
CA VAL A 422 34.50 15.43 7.33
C VAL A 422 35.26 16.65 7.83
N ASN A 423 36.55 16.76 7.54
CA ASN A 423 37.36 17.94 7.88
C ASN A 423 36.93 19.18 7.09
N LYS A 424 36.72 19.07 5.80
CA LYS A 424 36.26 20.17 4.94
C LYS A 424 34.94 20.79 5.41
N VAL A 425 33.97 19.95 5.84
CA VAL A 425 32.66 20.42 6.31
C VAL A 425 32.64 20.76 7.80
N GLN A 426 33.79 20.84 8.46
CA GLN A 426 33.94 21.18 9.89
C GLN A 426 33.14 20.25 10.82
N LEU A 427 33.00 18.95 10.48
CA LEU A 427 32.29 17.96 11.28
C LEU A 427 33.23 17.23 12.29
N SER A 428 34.54 17.31 12.09
CA SER A 428 35.53 16.59 12.90
C SER A 428 35.44 16.91 14.39
N THR A 429 35.22 18.18 14.74
CA THR A 429 35.08 18.64 16.14
C THR A 429 33.82 18.10 16.80
N ASP A 430 32.77 17.88 16.02
CA ASP A 430 31.49 17.28 16.48
C ASP A 430 31.71 15.77 16.73
N LEU A 431 32.35 15.09 15.78
CA LEU A 431 32.63 13.64 15.88
C LEU A 431 33.56 13.30 17.05
N ALA A 432 34.52 14.16 17.38
CA ALA A 432 35.42 13.98 18.53
C ALA A 432 34.67 13.93 19.87
N LYS A 433 33.49 14.53 19.95
CA LYS A 433 32.64 14.52 21.15
C LYS A 433 31.70 13.31 21.21
N MET A 434 31.63 12.51 20.14
CA MET A 434 30.76 11.33 20.06
C MET A 434 31.55 10.07 20.42
N PRO A 435 31.03 9.20 21.33
CA PRO A 435 31.76 8.00 21.77
C PRO A 435 32.19 7.06 20.65
N ALA A 436 31.37 6.91 19.60
CA ALA A 436 31.65 6.07 18.43
C ALA A 436 32.19 6.87 17.22
N GLY A 437 32.43 8.19 17.37
CA GLY A 437 32.94 9.05 16.30
C GLY A 437 32.11 8.94 15.01
N ILE A 438 32.77 8.66 13.90
CA ILE A 438 32.15 8.52 12.58
C ILE A 438 31.23 7.30 12.47
N ASN A 439 31.36 6.30 13.33
CA ASN A 439 30.52 5.11 13.38
C ASN A 439 29.27 5.30 14.28
N THR A 440 29.06 6.48 14.83
CA THR A 440 27.84 6.81 15.59
C THR A 440 26.63 6.58 14.74
N VAL A 441 25.70 5.74 15.21
CA VAL A 441 24.43 5.47 14.54
C VAL A 441 23.47 6.63 14.81
N VAL A 442 22.83 7.12 13.75
CA VAL A 442 21.84 8.20 13.84
C VAL A 442 20.54 7.64 14.44
N ASP A 443 20.09 8.24 15.53
CA ASP A 443 18.82 7.93 16.18
C ASP A 443 17.78 9.01 15.81
N LEU A 444 16.90 8.68 14.89
CA LEU A 444 15.85 9.61 14.44
C LEU A 444 14.74 9.81 15.49
N LYS A 445 14.61 8.87 16.45
CA LYS A 445 13.58 8.94 17.48
C LYS A 445 13.98 9.83 18.64
N ASN A 446 15.24 9.73 19.07
CA ASN A 446 15.79 10.50 20.20
C ASN A 446 16.60 11.71 19.72
N GLU A 447 16.67 11.96 18.42
CA GLU A 447 17.34 13.12 17.81
C GLU A 447 18.75 13.35 18.36
N ASN A 448 19.60 12.32 18.30
CA ASN A 448 20.98 12.38 18.83
C ASN A 448 21.94 13.29 18.05
N LEU A 449 21.46 13.97 17.00
CA LEU A 449 22.21 14.94 16.20
C LEU A 449 21.50 16.30 16.20
N SER A 450 22.26 17.37 16.37
CA SER A 450 21.76 18.73 16.19
C SER A 450 21.45 19.03 14.71
N GLY A 451 20.64 20.07 14.46
CA GLY A 451 20.34 20.54 13.11
C GLY A 451 21.61 20.85 12.28
N GLY A 452 22.57 21.54 12.87
CA GLY A 452 23.85 21.86 12.24
C GLY A 452 24.70 20.62 11.93
N GLN A 453 24.71 19.62 12.81
CA GLN A 453 25.40 18.34 12.56
C GLN A 453 24.76 17.58 11.40
N ARG A 454 23.43 17.56 11.32
CA ARG A 454 22.69 16.98 10.17
C ARG A 454 23.02 17.71 8.87
N GLN A 455 23.07 19.05 8.88
CA GLN A 455 23.47 19.83 7.69
C GLN A 455 24.92 19.51 7.27
N LYS A 456 25.88 19.44 8.19
CA LYS A 456 27.26 19.06 7.89
C LYS A 456 27.38 17.65 7.30
N ILE A 457 26.59 16.68 7.77
CA ILE A 457 26.56 15.31 7.21
C ILE A 457 26.07 15.33 5.75
N VAL A 458 25.02 16.10 5.44
CA VAL A 458 24.48 16.19 4.08
C VAL A 458 25.42 16.94 3.15
N LEU A 459 26.11 17.97 3.65
CA LEU A 459 27.21 18.65 2.93
C LEU A 459 28.37 17.69 2.62
N ALA A 460 28.81 16.90 3.62
CA ALA A 460 29.83 15.87 3.42
C ALA A 460 29.43 14.82 2.39
N ARG A 461 28.15 14.41 2.39
CA ARG A 461 27.56 13.53 1.37
C ARG A 461 27.67 14.12 -0.03
N SER A 462 27.33 15.40 -0.21
CA SER A 462 27.42 16.06 -1.50
C SER A 462 28.87 16.17 -1.99
N GLU A 463 29.77 16.55 -1.11
CA GLU A 463 31.19 16.72 -1.43
C GLU A 463 31.84 15.39 -1.84
N ILE A 464 31.60 14.30 -1.11
CA ILE A 464 32.22 13.00 -1.40
C ILE A 464 31.71 12.39 -2.71
N HIS A 465 30.44 12.66 -3.09
CA HIS A 465 29.85 12.16 -4.32
C HIS A 465 30.14 13.03 -5.54
N GLN A 466 30.78 14.18 -5.38
CA GLN A 466 31.30 15.06 -6.43
C GLN A 466 30.29 15.31 -7.57
N GLN A 467 29.06 15.69 -7.23
CA GLN A 467 28.07 16.03 -8.26
C GLN A 467 28.51 17.33 -8.96
N PRO A 468 28.56 17.35 -10.30
CA PRO A 468 29.13 18.51 -11.01
C PRO A 468 28.33 19.80 -10.86
N PHE A 469 27.00 19.71 -10.70
CA PHE A 469 26.12 20.85 -10.44
C PHE A 469 25.20 20.56 -9.27
N VAL A 470 25.18 21.45 -8.27
CA VAL A 470 24.43 21.29 -7.02
C VAL A 470 23.60 22.53 -6.72
N LEU A 471 22.32 22.32 -6.43
CA LEU A 471 21.43 23.33 -5.84
C LEU A 471 21.49 23.20 -4.30
N MET A 472 21.71 24.30 -3.60
CA MET A 472 21.84 24.34 -2.14
C MET A 472 20.79 25.27 -1.55
N ASP A 473 19.80 24.73 -0.82
CA ASP A 473 18.71 25.49 -0.22
C ASP A 473 18.96 25.70 1.27
N GLU A 474 19.49 26.87 1.63
CA GLU A 474 19.79 27.29 3.03
C GLU A 474 20.59 26.27 3.87
N VAL A 475 21.50 25.55 3.24
CA VAL A 475 22.21 24.38 3.82
C VAL A 475 23.14 24.71 5.00
N THR A 476 23.36 26.00 5.29
CA THR A 476 24.19 26.46 6.40
C THR A 476 23.40 27.21 7.48
N SER A 477 22.08 27.26 7.38
CA SER A 477 21.22 28.07 8.28
C SER A 477 21.27 27.67 9.76
N ALA A 478 21.58 26.39 10.07
CA ALA A 478 21.72 25.86 11.43
C ALA A 478 23.19 25.70 11.84
N ILE A 479 24.15 26.16 11.04
CA ILE A 479 25.60 26.09 11.29
C ILE A 479 26.07 27.46 11.80
N ASP A 480 27.00 27.48 12.75
CA ASP A 480 27.58 28.72 13.24
C ASP A 480 28.35 29.47 12.13
N GLN A 481 28.47 30.81 12.26
CA GLN A 481 29.02 31.66 11.23
C GLN A 481 30.47 31.30 10.87
N LYS A 482 31.32 31.00 11.88
CA LYS A 482 32.74 30.66 11.64
C LYS A 482 32.92 29.35 10.87
N ALA A 483 32.07 28.34 11.18
CA ALA A 483 32.07 27.09 10.44
C ALA A 483 31.47 27.31 9.03
N THR A 484 30.42 28.12 8.90
CA THR A 484 29.82 28.49 7.60
C THR A 484 30.85 29.13 6.67
N GLU A 485 31.61 30.13 7.13
CA GLU A 485 32.64 30.77 6.34
C GLU A 485 33.69 29.78 5.81
N LYS A 486 34.18 28.88 6.68
CA LYS A 486 35.16 27.85 6.29
C LYS A 486 34.57 26.84 5.30
N ILE A 487 33.32 26.41 5.50
CA ILE A 487 32.63 25.48 4.61
C ILE A 487 32.45 26.11 3.23
N VAL A 488 32.02 27.38 3.17
CA VAL A 488 31.86 28.11 1.91
C VAL A 488 33.21 28.29 1.24
N ASP A 489 34.27 28.66 1.97
CA ASP A 489 35.62 28.79 1.41
C ASP A 489 36.12 27.46 0.81
N GLU A 490 35.87 26.31 1.44
CA GLU A 490 36.21 25.03 0.85
C GLU A 490 35.36 24.71 -0.39
N LEU A 491 34.04 24.99 -0.34
CA LEU A 491 33.11 24.81 -1.46
C LEU A 491 33.55 25.64 -2.71
N LEU A 492 33.97 26.88 -2.51
CA LEU A 492 34.39 27.77 -3.58
C LEU A 492 35.68 27.31 -4.29
N LYS A 493 36.49 26.46 -3.62
CA LYS A 493 37.72 25.87 -4.21
C LYS A 493 37.44 24.66 -5.10
N THR A 494 36.21 24.12 -5.09
CA THR A 494 35.87 22.95 -5.89
C THR A 494 35.58 23.32 -7.34
N ASP A 495 35.62 22.34 -8.25
CA ASP A 495 35.22 22.52 -9.64
C ASP A 495 33.70 22.39 -9.85
N GLN A 496 32.94 22.19 -8.76
CA GLN A 496 31.48 22.04 -8.83
C GLN A 496 30.80 23.35 -9.20
N THR A 497 29.78 23.31 -10.03
CA THR A 497 28.85 24.42 -10.25
C THR A 497 27.88 24.46 -9.05
N VAL A 498 27.65 25.61 -8.49
CA VAL A 498 26.78 25.78 -7.30
C VAL A 498 25.79 26.91 -7.54
N LEU A 499 24.51 26.64 -7.30
CA LEU A 499 23.49 27.68 -7.13
C LEU A 499 22.97 27.58 -5.69
N MET A 500 23.30 28.57 -4.86
CA MET A 500 23.04 28.55 -3.42
C MET A 500 22.04 29.64 -3.01
N ILE A 501 21.04 29.24 -2.23
CA ILE A 501 20.18 30.17 -1.49
C ILE A 501 20.77 30.33 -0.10
N ALA A 502 21.08 31.59 0.30
CA ALA A 502 21.52 31.91 1.65
C ALA A 502 20.91 33.22 2.13
N HIS A 503 20.50 33.28 3.39
CA HIS A 503 19.86 34.46 3.97
C HIS A 503 20.79 35.32 4.81
N ASN A 504 21.79 34.76 5.48
CA ASN A 504 22.59 35.44 6.52
C ASN A 504 24.06 35.55 6.15
N PHE A 505 24.38 35.71 4.87
CA PHE A 505 25.76 35.93 4.45
C PHE A 505 26.18 37.39 4.63
N THR A 506 27.39 37.61 5.18
CA THR A 506 27.98 38.93 5.24
C THR A 506 28.32 39.44 3.83
N PRO A 507 28.43 40.78 3.63
CA PRO A 507 28.82 41.31 2.33
C PRO A 507 30.14 40.72 1.81
N GLU A 508 31.11 40.48 2.70
CA GLU A 508 32.42 39.89 2.38
C GLU A 508 32.27 38.44 1.89
N LEU A 509 31.35 37.67 2.48
CA LEU A 509 31.10 36.30 2.05
C LEU A 509 30.35 36.23 0.73
N LYS A 510 29.41 37.15 0.50
CA LYS A 510 28.71 37.28 -0.79
C LYS A 510 29.65 37.65 -1.93
N ALA A 511 30.62 38.54 -1.68
CA ALA A 511 31.60 38.97 -2.66
C ALA A 511 32.54 37.86 -3.15
N LYS A 512 32.57 36.70 -2.48
CA LYS A 512 33.37 35.53 -2.91
C LYS A 512 32.69 34.69 -3.99
N PHE A 513 31.40 34.90 -4.25
CA PHE A 513 30.66 34.23 -5.34
C PHE A 513 30.90 34.94 -6.67
N ASP A 514 30.85 34.20 -7.77
CA ASP A 514 31.13 34.77 -9.12
C ASP A 514 30.08 35.81 -9.50
N HIS A 515 28.80 35.57 -9.20
CA HIS A 515 27.73 36.55 -9.35
C HIS A 515 26.50 36.22 -8.50
N GLU A 516 25.60 37.18 -8.38
CA GLU A 516 24.34 37.09 -7.65
C GLU A 516 23.16 37.20 -8.60
N ILE A 517 22.20 36.28 -8.50
CA ILE A 517 20.89 36.38 -9.16
C ILE A 517 19.89 36.87 -8.11
N LYS A 518 19.40 38.10 -8.28
CA LYS A 518 18.44 38.71 -7.36
C LYS A 518 17.02 38.54 -7.88
N LEU A 519 16.16 37.90 -7.11
CA LEU A 519 14.74 37.80 -7.40
C LEU A 519 13.98 38.94 -6.72
N GLU A 520 13.22 39.69 -7.52
CA GLU A 520 12.37 40.79 -7.04
C GLU A 520 10.89 40.40 -7.21
N LYS A 521 10.05 40.75 -6.23
CA LYS A 521 8.60 40.71 -6.44
C LYS A 521 8.25 41.74 -7.51
N LYS A 522 7.92 41.33 -8.72
CA LYS A 522 7.22 42.21 -9.64
C LYS A 522 5.89 42.56 -9.02
N GLY A 523 5.71 43.82 -8.62
CA GLY A 523 4.53 44.34 -8.01
C GLY A 523 3.28 43.92 -8.78
N GLY A 524 2.40 43.21 -8.15
CA GLY A 524 1.08 42.96 -8.69
C GLY A 524 0.39 44.31 -8.86
N HIS A 525 0.02 44.65 -10.08
CA HIS A 525 -0.96 45.71 -10.29
C HIS A 525 -2.22 45.31 -9.47
N LYS A 526 -2.60 46.19 -8.53
CA LYS A 526 -3.86 46.19 -7.81
C LYS A 526 -5.05 46.18 -8.76
#